data_603aa3f07da03b835dd7caf9394dd1b1
#
_entry.id   603aa3f07da03b835dd7caf9394dd1b1
#
_cell.length_a   1.000
_cell.length_b   1.000
_cell.length_c   1.000
_cell.angle_alpha   90.00
_cell.angle_beta   90.00
_cell.angle_gamma   90.00
#
_symmetry.space_group_name_H-M   'P 1'
#
loop_
_entity.id
_entity.type
_entity.pdbx_description
1 polymer ?
#
loop_
_entity_poly.entity_id
_entity_poly.type
_entity_poly.pdbx_seq_one_letter_code
_entity_poly.pdbx_strand_id
1 'polypeptide(L)'
;MPTVKVRNIKNEEVGEVELSDAVFGVPLNEALIHAAVRNYMANARQGTSATKTRGDVSGAGRKLWKQKGTGRARIASLRSPLWKGGGNVHGPQPRDWSYNMPKKMRHGALRSALSERVREGKVTLVDGWSLDKPKTKEFIGALKSLGNEGKTLIVDSLDNDNLLLSTRNVQSAKVVNSFGLNIYDLLYHDSLVISEAAVKELEDLLGARKETAAAETAIAEEPVADDTPKEAKPKRERKAGVKTAKQPTRRKKEAAE
;
A
#
# COMPACT_ATOMS: atom_id res chain seq x y z
N MET A 1 -14.62 -21.69 -15.93
CA MET A 1 -15.04 -20.31 -15.54
C MET A 1 -16.12 -20.46 -14.48
N PRO A 2 -15.98 -19.86 -13.30
CA PRO A 2 -17.04 -19.89 -12.31
C PRO A 2 -18.19 -19.00 -12.78
N THR A 3 -19.41 -19.55 -12.78
CA THR A 3 -20.64 -18.79 -13.05
C THR A 3 -21.28 -18.37 -11.74
N VAL A 4 -21.65 -17.10 -11.63
CA VAL A 4 -22.31 -16.54 -10.45
C VAL A 4 -23.62 -15.88 -10.88
N LYS A 5 -24.67 -16.10 -10.10
CA LYS A 5 -26.00 -15.50 -10.36
C LYS A 5 -25.99 -14.02 -9.99
N VAL A 6 -26.49 -13.19 -10.89
CA VAL A 6 -26.73 -11.77 -10.65
C VAL A 6 -28.10 -11.59 -10.03
N ARG A 7 -28.16 -10.81 -8.95
CA ARG A 7 -29.37 -10.53 -8.20
C ARG A 7 -29.72 -9.05 -8.23
N ASN A 8 -30.99 -8.76 -8.14
CA ASN A 8 -31.47 -7.40 -7.93
C ASN A 8 -31.42 -7.03 -6.41
N ILE A 9 -31.55 -5.77 -6.06
CA ILE A 9 -31.65 -5.27 -4.67
C ILE A 9 -32.73 -6.01 -3.86
N LYS A 10 -33.76 -6.53 -4.52
CA LYS A 10 -34.84 -7.35 -3.94
C LYS A 10 -34.50 -8.83 -3.80
N ASN A 11 -33.29 -9.25 -4.14
CA ASN A 11 -32.82 -10.65 -4.14
C ASN A 11 -33.46 -11.54 -5.22
N GLU A 12 -34.03 -10.94 -6.28
CA GLU A 12 -34.55 -11.66 -7.44
C GLU A 12 -33.38 -11.98 -8.39
N GLU A 13 -33.35 -13.17 -8.97
CA GLU A 13 -32.33 -13.57 -9.94
C GLU A 13 -32.64 -12.90 -11.29
N VAL A 14 -31.72 -12.08 -11.80
CA VAL A 14 -31.87 -11.33 -13.07
C VAL A 14 -31.11 -12.03 -14.20
N GLY A 15 -29.96 -12.65 -13.90
CA GLY A 15 -29.12 -13.27 -14.90
C GLY A 15 -27.97 -14.06 -14.30
N GLU A 16 -27.09 -14.54 -15.17
CA GLU A 16 -25.85 -15.20 -14.79
C GLU A 16 -24.67 -14.54 -15.50
N VAL A 17 -23.57 -14.35 -14.79
CA VAL A 17 -22.32 -13.77 -15.33
C VAL A 17 -21.21 -14.79 -15.17
N GLU A 18 -20.47 -15.01 -16.25
CA GLU A 18 -19.27 -15.83 -16.25
C GLU A 18 -18.07 -14.98 -15.81
N LEU A 19 -17.38 -15.42 -14.77
CA LEU A 19 -16.20 -14.76 -14.23
C LEU A 19 -14.93 -15.31 -14.88
N SER A 20 -13.97 -14.43 -15.18
CA SER A 20 -12.70 -14.81 -15.80
C SER A 20 -11.85 -15.68 -14.86
N ASP A 21 -11.39 -16.84 -15.32
CA ASP A 21 -10.48 -17.72 -14.58
C ASP A 21 -9.14 -17.06 -14.25
N ALA A 22 -8.70 -16.10 -15.05
CA ALA A 22 -7.47 -15.36 -14.82
C ALA A 22 -7.50 -14.50 -13.54
N VAL A 23 -8.69 -14.15 -13.07
CA VAL A 23 -8.89 -13.31 -11.87
C VAL A 23 -9.54 -14.11 -10.74
N PHE A 24 -10.56 -14.90 -11.03
CA PHE A 24 -11.39 -15.59 -10.04
C PHE A 24 -11.16 -17.12 -9.97
N GLY A 25 -10.29 -17.66 -10.83
CA GLY A 25 -9.94 -19.09 -10.86
C GLY A 25 -8.55 -19.42 -10.27
N VAL A 26 -7.82 -18.46 -9.75
CA VAL A 26 -6.43 -18.60 -9.30
C VAL A 26 -6.33 -19.47 -8.04
N PRO A 27 -5.31 -20.36 -7.90
CA PRO A 27 -5.09 -21.12 -6.69
C PRO A 27 -4.77 -20.23 -5.48
N LEU A 28 -5.15 -20.67 -4.28
CA LEU A 28 -4.89 -19.98 -3.03
C LEU A 28 -3.37 -19.90 -2.75
N ASN A 29 -2.88 -18.70 -2.46
CA ASN A 29 -1.50 -18.45 -2.05
C ASN A 29 -1.47 -17.65 -0.74
N GLU A 30 -1.52 -18.35 0.38
CA GLU A 30 -1.57 -17.76 1.72
C GLU A 30 -0.35 -16.91 2.04
N ALA A 31 0.85 -17.35 1.62
CA ALA A 31 2.07 -16.60 1.87
C ALA A 31 2.06 -15.22 1.21
N LEU A 32 1.53 -15.14 -0.01
CA LEU A 32 1.41 -13.89 -0.76
C LEU A 32 0.35 -12.96 -0.14
N ILE A 33 -0.78 -13.52 0.27
CA ILE A 33 -1.85 -12.81 0.98
C ILE A 33 -1.32 -12.23 2.28
N HIS A 34 -0.64 -13.04 3.11
CA HIS A 34 -0.04 -12.60 4.36
C HIS A 34 0.98 -11.48 4.15
N ALA A 35 1.86 -11.59 3.14
CA ALA A 35 2.82 -10.55 2.81
C ALA A 35 2.14 -9.22 2.42
N ALA A 36 1.03 -9.28 1.65
CA ALA A 36 0.27 -8.10 1.24
C ALA A 36 -0.46 -7.43 2.43
N VAL A 37 -1.04 -8.22 3.34
CA VAL A 37 -1.65 -7.69 4.58
C VAL A 37 -0.61 -7.01 5.46
N ARG A 38 0.56 -7.64 5.67
CA ARG A 38 1.67 -7.03 6.43
C ARG A 38 2.13 -5.72 5.80
N ASN A 39 2.24 -5.66 4.49
CA ASN A 39 2.59 -4.43 3.77
C ASN A 39 1.53 -3.33 4.01
N TYR A 40 0.24 -3.66 3.87
CA TYR A 40 -0.85 -2.72 4.10
C TYR A 40 -0.82 -2.15 5.53
N MET A 41 -0.72 -3.03 6.55
CA MET A 41 -0.67 -2.62 7.94
C MET A 41 0.57 -1.80 8.30
N ALA A 42 1.74 -2.14 7.72
CA ALA A 42 2.96 -1.38 7.93
C ALA A 42 2.88 0.02 7.32
N ASN A 43 2.31 0.15 6.11
CA ASN A 43 2.14 1.44 5.43
C ASN A 43 1.10 2.34 6.11
N ALA A 44 0.13 1.79 6.83
CA ALA A 44 -0.84 2.56 7.61
C ALA A 44 -0.26 3.11 8.93
N ARG A 45 0.92 2.65 9.33
CA ARG A 45 1.52 2.98 10.63
C ARG A 45 2.24 4.33 10.57
N GLN A 46 1.85 5.29 11.41
CA GLN A 46 2.47 6.63 11.46
C GLN A 46 3.89 6.65 12.03
N GLY A 47 4.23 5.76 12.95
CA GLY A 47 5.57 5.63 13.51
C GLY A 47 6.07 6.81 14.34
N THR A 48 5.18 7.58 14.97
CA THR A 48 5.50 8.82 15.71
C THR A 48 5.98 8.60 17.14
N SER A 49 6.04 7.36 17.63
CA SER A 49 6.48 7.06 18.99
C SER A 49 7.93 7.47 19.21
N ALA A 50 8.19 8.30 20.21
CA ALA A 50 9.51 8.83 20.54
C ALA A 50 9.77 8.82 22.04
N THR A 51 11.01 8.62 22.40
CA THR A 51 11.50 8.82 23.77
C THR A 51 12.68 9.80 23.73
N LYS A 52 12.81 10.60 24.80
CA LYS A 52 13.90 11.54 24.93
C LYS A 52 15.21 10.81 25.21
N THR A 53 16.18 10.99 24.36
CA THR A 53 17.57 10.55 24.57
C THR A 53 18.28 11.47 25.59
N ARG A 54 19.45 11.09 26.02
CA ARG A 54 20.27 11.92 26.90
C ARG A 54 20.51 13.34 26.36
N GLY A 55 20.55 13.51 25.06
CA GLY A 55 20.69 14.83 24.40
C GLY A 55 19.44 15.70 24.54
N ASP A 56 18.26 15.07 24.44
CA ASP A 56 16.96 15.75 24.35
C ASP A 56 16.36 16.10 25.71
N VAL A 57 16.82 15.43 26.80
CA VAL A 57 16.36 15.71 28.15
C VAL A 57 16.89 17.06 28.61
N SER A 58 16.02 17.93 29.13
CA SER A 58 16.40 19.18 29.77
C SER A 58 17.18 18.89 31.06
N GLY A 59 18.25 19.62 31.27
CA GLY A 59 19.09 19.48 32.47
C GLY A 59 20.42 20.18 32.34
N ALA A 60 21.13 20.36 33.47
CA ALA A 60 22.42 21.05 33.50
C ALA A 60 23.48 20.34 32.63
N GLY A 61 24.13 21.09 31.76
CA GLY A 61 25.29 20.63 30.99
C GLY A 61 26.56 20.53 31.82
N ARG A 62 26.56 21.15 33.01
CA ARG A 62 27.72 21.18 33.92
C ARG A 62 27.96 19.81 34.55
N LYS A 63 29.23 19.42 34.68
CA LYS A 63 29.64 18.26 35.45
C LYS A 63 29.28 18.43 36.93
N LEU A 64 28.65 17.44 37.56
CA LEU A 64 28.10 17.53 38.91
C LEU A 64 29.19 17.69 39.99
N TRP A 65 30.28 16.93 39.87
CA TRP A 65 31.42 17.03 40.79
C TRP A 65 32.73 16.68 40.09
N LYS A 66 33.83 16.93 40.79
CA LYS A 66 35.20 16.69 40.32
C LYS A 66 35.39 15.19 39.95
N GLN A 67 36.30 14.93 39.02
CA GLN A 67 36.59 13.58 38.50
C GLN A 67 37.12 12.62 39.57
N LYS A 68 37.89 13.13 40.52
CA LYS A 68 38.51 12.38 41.63
C LYS A 68 38.42 13.17 42.92
N GLY A 69 38.65 12.53 44.07
CA GLY A 69 38.71 13.20 45.40
C GLY A 69 37.37 13.46 46.06
N THR A 70 36.24 12.86 45.59
CA THR A 70 34.91 13.00 46.20
C THR A 70 34.38 11.77 46.89
N GLY A 71 35.07 10.62 46.80
CA GLY A 71 34.61 9.34 47.31
C GLY A 71 33.32 8.79 46.61
N ARG A 72 32.77 9.53 45.63
CA ARG A 72 31.53 9.18 44.91
C ARG A 72 31.85 8.56 43.54
N ALA A 73 30.90 7.82 43.00
CA ALA A 73 30.99 7.29 41.64
C ALA A 73 31.18 8.44 40.62
N ARG A 74 31.97 8.19 39.58
CA ARG A 74 32.20 9.18 38.53
C ARG A 74 30.95 9.44 37.73
N ILE A 75 30.59 10.70 37.57
CA ILE A 75 29.41 11.10 36.81
C ILE A 75 29.71 12.33 35.93
N ALA A 76 29.13 12.37 34.77
CA ALA A 76 29.26 13.50 33.85
C ALA A 76 28.04 14.44 33.90
N SER A 77 26.81 13.89 33.91
CA SER A 77 25.57 14.67 33.81
C SER A 77 24.42 13.98 34.50
N LEU A 78 23.47 14.74 35.04
CA LEU A 78 22.19 14.27 35.57
C LEU A 78 21.27 13.66 34.53
N ARG A 79 21.50 14.01 33.25
CA ARG A 79 20.73 13.45 32.10
C ARG A 79 21.08 12.00 31.77
N SER A 80 22.07 11.43 32.47
CA SER A 80 22.48 10.03 32.27
C SER A 80 21.30 9.07 32.53
N PRO A 81 21.12 7.99 31.77
CA PRO A 81 20.05 7.01 31.95
C PRO A 81 20.09 6.29 33.31
N LEU A 82 21.22 6.36 34.02
CA LEU A 82 21.38 5.81 35.36
C LEU A 82 20.60 6.59 36.44
N TRP A 83 20.16 7.81 36.12
CA TRP A 83 19.45 8.67 37.04
C TRP A 83 17.94 8.67 36.78
N LYS A 84 17.17 8.77 37.85
CA LYS A 84 15.72 8.96 37.75
C LYS A 84 15.46 10.29 37.03
N GLY A 85 14.69 10.26 35.97
CA GLY A 85 14.48 11.44 35.10
C GLY A 85 15.56 11.65 34.02
N GLY A 86 16.55 10.76 33.93
CA GLY A 86 17.53 10.77 32.82
C GLY A 86 16.95 10.30 31.47
N GLY A 87 17.77 10.42 30.43
CA GLY A 87 17.38 10.00 29.08
C GLY A 87 17.26 8.49 28.94
N ASN A 88 16.43 8.05 27.99
CA ASN A 88 16.30 6.65 27.63
C ASN A 88 17.39 6.27 26.60
N VAL A 89 17.99 5.05 26.73
CA VAL A 89 19.07 4.60 25.83
C VAL A 89 18.51 3.93 24.58
N HIS A 90 17.59 3.00 24.73
CA HIS A 90 17.05 2.15 23.65
C HIS A 90 15.55 2.35 23.47
N GLY A 91 15.06 3.55 23.69
CA GLY A 91 13.65 3.86 23.48
C GLY A 91 13.27 3.95 22.00
N PRO A 92 11.98 3.91 21.69
CA PRO A 92 11.50 4.08 20.32
C PRO A 92 11.90 5.46 19.79
N GLN A 93 12.26 5.48 18.51
CA GLN A 93 12.50 6.70 17.75
C GLN A 93 11.53 6.77 16.59
N PRO A 94 11.07 7.97 16.19
CA PRO A 94 10.21 8.13 15.03
C PRO A 94 10.88 7.53 13.79
N ARG A 95 10.14 6.69 13.09
CA ARG A 95 10.62 6.10 11.83
C ARG A 95 9.47 5.84 10.88
N ASP A 96 9.74 5.87 9.60
CA ASP A 96 8.85 5.39 8.58
C ASP A 96 8.86 3.84 8.56
N TRP A 97 7.68 3.25 8.56
CA TRP A 97 7.46 1.80 8.49
C TRP A 97 7.03 1.36 7.11
N SER A 98 6.79 2.31 6.19
CA SER A 98 6.33 2.00 4.86
C SER A 98 7.40 1.29 4.04
N TYR A 99 6.97 0.34 3.24
CA TYR A 99 7.81 -0.31 2.24
C TYR A 99 7.00 -0.68 1.01
N ASN A 100 7.67 -0.66 -0.15
CA ASN A 100 7.05 -0.99 -1.41
C ASN A 100 6.97 -2.50 -1.65
N MET A 101 5.79 -2.95 -2.06
CA MET A 101 5.56 -4.28 -2.59
C MET A 101 5.36 -4.22 -4.11
N PRO A 102 5.99 -5.10 -4.91
CA PRO A 102 5.84 -5.12 -6.37
C PRO A 102 4.36 -5.23 -6.79
N LYS A 103 3.96 -4.48 -7.81
CA LYS A 103 2.57 -4.46 -8.31
C LYS A 103 2.07 -5.87 -8.66
N LYS A 104 2.89 -6.70 -9.33
CA LYS A 104 2.54 -8.08 -9.69
C LYS A 104 2.18 -8.92 -8.45
N MET A 105 2.92 -8.76 -7.33
CA MET A 105 2.63 -9.46 -6.09
C MET A 105 1.32 -8.99 -5.44
N ARG A 106 1.04 -7.67 -5.45
CA ARG A 106 -0.24 -7.13 -4.93
C ARG A 106 -1.43 -7.63 -5.74
N HIS A 107 -1.35 -7.60 -7.07
CA HIS A 107 -2.40 -8.13 -7.94
C HIS A 107 -2.57 -9.64 -7.75
N GLY A 108 -1.48 -10.40 -7.64
CA GLY A 108 -1.53 -11.84 -7.36
C GLY A 108 -2.20 -12.16 -6.03
N ALA A 109 -1.93 -11.38 -4.98
CA ALA A 109 -2.59 -11.54 -3.69
C ALA A 109 -4.11 -11.26 -3.75
N LEU A 110 -4.51 -10.20 -4.46
CA LEU A 110 -5.93 -9.87 -4.65
C LEU A 110 -6.66 -10.95 -5.46
N ARG A 111 -6.08 -11.43 -6.57
CA ARG A 111 -6.67 -12.54 -7.37
C ARG A 111 -6.87 -13.78 -6.52
N SER A 112 -5.84 -14.17 -5.76
CA SER A 112 -5.91 -15.36 -4.90
C SER A 112 -7.00 -15.23 -3.83
N ALA A 113 -7.14 -14.06 -3.21
CA ALA A 113 -8.16 -13.82 -2.20
C ALA A 113 -9.57 -13.74 -2.78
N LEU A 114 -9.75 -13.10 -3.96
CA LEU A 114 -11.03 -13.04 -4.66
C LEU A 114 -11.48 -14.45 -5.11
N SER A 115 -10.56 -15.25 -5.64
CA SER A 115 -10.85 -16.63 -6.05
C SER A 115 -11.33 -17.48 -4.88
N GLU A 116 -10.74 -17.29 -3.70
CA GLU A 116 -11.15 -18.03 -2.51
C GLU A 116 -12.55 -17.60 -2.03
N ARG A 117 -12.86 -16.29 -2.06
CA ARG A 117 -14.20 -15.79 -1.74
C ARG A 117 -15.29 -16.33 -2.66
N VAL A 118 -14.98 -16.50 -3.96
CA VAL A 118 -15.90 -17.14 -4.92
C VAL A 118 -16.08 -18.61 -4.59
N ARG A 119 -15.02 -19.37 -4.26
CA ARG A 119 -15.10 -20.79 -3.85
C ARG A 119 -15.91 -20.99 -2.58
N GLU A 120 -15.77 -20.08 -1.63
CA GLU A 120 -16.54 -20.08 -0.37
C GLU A 120 -18.02 -19.70 -0.57
N GLY A 121 -18.42 -19.25 -1.76
CA GLY A 121 -19.78 -18.77 -2.04
C GLY A 121 -20.16 -17.48 -1.32
N LYS A 122 -19.17 -16.69 -0.88
CA LYS A 122 -19.36 -15.42 -0.15
C LYS A 122 -19.42 -14.19 -1.05
N VAL A 123 -19.50 -14.40 -2.36
CA VAL A 123 -19.62 -13.35 -3.37
C VAL A 123 -21.04 -13.29 -3.88
N THR A 124 -21.66 -12.12 -3.80
CA THR A 124 -22.99 -11.84 -4.36
C THR A 124 -22.82 -10.80 -5.46
N LEU A 125 -23.27 -11.09 -6.66
CA LEU A 125 -23.30 -10.13 -7.76
C LEU A 125 -24.65 -9.40 -7.77
N VAL A 126 -24.58 -8.08 -7.92
CA VAL A 126 -25.76 -7.21 -8.03
C VAL A 126 -25.71 -6.46 -9.35
N ASP A 127 -26.84 -6.35 -10.04
CA ASP A 127 -26.96 -5.60 -11.29
C ASP A 127 -26.52 -4.13 -11.11
N GLY A 128 -26.99 -3.48 -10.04
CA GLY A 128 -26.57 -2.12 -9.68
C GLY A 128 -27.26 -1.63 -8.42
N TRP A 129 -26.69 -0.57 -7.83
CA TRP A 129 -27.23 0.09 -6.64
C TRP A 129 -28.00 1.38 -7.04
N SER A 130 -29.29 1.25 -7.31
CA SER A 130 -30.19 2.39 -7.60
C SER A 130 -30.88 2.84 -6.31
N LEU A 131 -30.32 3.85 -5.63
CA LEU A 131 -30.93 4.52 -4.49
C LEU A 131 -31.34 5.94 -4.91
N ASP A 132 -32.64 6.23 -4.93
CA ASP A 132 -33.13 7.56 -5.31
C ASP A 132 -32.69 8.65 -4.33
N LYS A 133 -32.61 8.32 -3.06
CA LYS A 133 -32.20 9.24 -1.98
C LYS A 133 -31.20 8.57 -1.02
N PRO A 134 -30.29 9.33 -0.43
CA PRO A 134 -29.35 8.79 0.55
C PRO A 134 -30.07 8.48 1.87
N LYS A 135 -30.51 7.23 2.05
CA LYS A 135 -31.18 6.76 3.26
C LYS A 135 -30.56 5.45 3.78
N THR A 136 -30.01 5.49 4.99
CA THR A 136 -29.41 4.33 5.66
C THR A 136 -30.41 3.20 5.91
N LYS A 137 -31.69 3.53 6.18
CA LYS A 137 -32.72 2.52 6.45
C LYS A 137 -33.02 1.67 5.21
N GLU A 138 -33.12 2.29 4.03
CA GLU A 138 -33.37 1.61 2.76
C GLU A 138 -32.16 0.72 2.41
N PHE A 139 -30.96 1.22 2.59
CA PHE A 139 -29.72 0.47 2.39
C PHE A 139 -29.62 -0.76 3.30
N ILE A 140 -29.88 -0.63 4.60
CA ILE A 140 -29.88 -1.76 5.54
C ILE A 140 -30.96 -2.78 5.18
N GLY A 141 -32.13 -2.31 4.73
CA GLY A 141 -33.18 -3.19 4.22
C GLY A 141 -32.72 -4.00 3.01
N ALA A 142 -32.05 -3.37 2.06
CA ALA A 142 -31.49 -4.03 0.87
C ALA A 142 -30.42 -5.08 1.23
N LEU A 143 -29.53 -4.78 2.18
CA LEU A 143 -28.52 -5.75 2.65
C LEU A 143 -29.18 -6.99 3.31
N LYS A 144 -30.21 -6.77 4.11
CA LYS A 144 -30.94 -7.87 4.75
C LYS A 144 -31.70 -8.72 3.72
N SER A 145 -32.29 -8.12 2.71
CA SER A 145 -32.96 -8.89 1.62
C SER A 145 -31.98 -9.74 0.83
N LEU A 146 -30.72 -9.29 0.64
CA LEU A 146 -29.65 -10.05 0.03
C LEU A 146 -29.07 -11.16 0.94
N GLY A 147 -29.52 -11.25 2.20
CA GLY A 147 -29.05 -12.26 3.17
C GLY A 147 -27.68 -11.93 3.82
N ASN A 148 -27.20 -10.71 3.69
CA ASN A 148 -25.92 -10.28 4.23
C ASN A 148 -26.13 -9.64 5.63
N GLU A 149 -26.06 -10.45 6.68
CA GLU A 149 -26.21 -9.98 8.08
C GLU A 149 -24.85 -9.62 8.74
N GLY A 150 -23.75 -10.04 8.18
CA GLY A 150 -22.38 -9.82 8.69
C GLY A 150 -21.74 -8.53 8.18
N LYS A 151 -20.42 -8.47 8.33
CA LYS A 151 -19.62 -7.40 7.73
C LYS A 151 -19.60 -7.57 6.23
N THR A 152 -20.07 -6.56 5.51
CA THR A 152 -20.23 -6.61 4.05
C THR A 152 -19.33 -5.57 3.38
N LEU A 153 -18.51 -6.01 2.45
CA LEU A 153 -17.75 -5.15 1.55
C LEU A 153 -18.53 -5.00 0.25
N ILE A 154 -18.76 -3.77 -0.17
CA ILE A 154 -19.46 -3.45 -1.41
C ILE A 154 -18.48 -2.83 -2.37
N VAL A 155 -18.42 -3.38 -3.58
CA VAL A 155 -17.58 -2.84 -4.66
C VAL A 155 -18.51 -2.31 -5.75
N ASP A 156 -18.49 -0.99 -5.94
CA ASP A 156 -19.30 -0.30 -6.93
C ASP A 156 -18.55 0.88 -7.54
N SER A 157 -19.12 1.55 -8.53
CA SER A 157 -18.54 2.77 -9.07
C SER A 157 -18.55 3.90 -8.03
N LEU A 158 -17.56 4.80 -8.13
CA LEU A 158 -17.49 6.00 -7.26
C LEU A 158 -18.56 7.06 -7.60
N ASP A 159 -19.20 6.95 -8.74
CA ASP A 159 -20.19 7.93 -9.19
C ASP A 159 -21.52 7.81 -8.44
N ASN A 160 -21.66 6.81 -7.56
CA ASN A 160 -22.87 6.57 -6.77
C ASN A 160 -22.79 7.26 -5.40
N ASP A 161 -22.92 8.58 -5.37
CA ASP A 161 -22.90 9.39 -4.14
C ASP A 161 -24.00 9.00 -3.15
N ASN A 162 -25.18 8.60 -3.64
CA ASN A 162 -26.29 8.18 -2.78
C ASN A 162 -25.94 6.92 -2.00
N LEU A 163 -25.27 5.97 -2.62
CA LEU A 163 -24.78 4.75 -1.96
C LEU A 163 -23.72 5.08 -0.90
N LEU A 164 -22.73 5.90 -1.25
CA LEU A 164 -21.68 6.33 -0.32
C LEU A 164 -22.23 7.03 0.92
N LEU A 165 -23.17 7.97 0.74
CA LEU A 165 -23.81 8.69 1.84
C LEU A 165 -24.69 7.77 2.70
N SER A 166 -25.38 6.80 2.09
CA SER A 166 -26.23 5.84 2.80
C SER A 166 -25.45 4.86 3.66
N THR A 167 -24.22 4.49 3.22
CA THR A 167 -23.37 3.48 3.87
C THR A 167 -22.44 4.07 4.92
N ARG A 168 -22.02 5.34 4.79
CA ARG A 168 -21.00 5.97 5.62
C ARG A 168 -21.20 5.81 7.12
N ASN A 169 -22.44 5.79 7.60
CA ASN A 169 -22.75 5.66 9.03
C ASN A 169 -22.95 4.21 9.48
N VAL A 170 -22.90 3.24 8.56
CA VAL A 170 -23.13 1.81 8.88
C VAL A 170 -21.79 1.15 9.13
N GLN A 171 -21.52 0.74 10.38
CA GLN A 171 -20.24 0.13 10.77
C GLN A 171 -20.02 -1.25 10.16
N SER A 172 -21.07 -1.98 9.82
CA SER A 172 -21.00 -3.32 9.24
C SER A 172 -20.81 -3.32 7.71
N ALA A 173 -20.89 -2.15 7.05
CA ALA A 173 -20.76 -2.07 5.60
C ALA A 173 -19.71 -1.06 5.20
N LYS A 174 -18.91 -1.39 4.17
CA LYS A 174 -17.95 -0.47 3.56
C LYS A 174 -18.13 -0.52 2.06
N VAL A 175 -18.23 0.66 1.44
CA VAL A 175 -18.25 0.81 -0.02
C VAL A 175 -16.86 1.24 -0.49
N VAL A 176 -16.39 0.59 -1.54
CA VAL A 176 -15.09 0.83 -2.16
C VAL A 176 -15.26 0.71 -3.67
N ASN A 177 -14.52 1.48 -4.42
CA ASN A 177 -14.46 1.30 -5.87
C ASN A 177 -13.51 0.14 -6.26
N SER A 178 -13.58 -0.28 -7.50
CA SER A 178 -12.73 -1.34 -8.06
C SER A 178 -11.24 -1.05 -7.90
N PHE A 179 -10.82 0.21 -8.06
CA PHE A 179 -9.41 0.66 -7.89
C PHE A 179 -8.96 0.72 -6.44
N GLY A 180 -9.87 1.00 -5.52
CA GLY A 180 -9.61 1.11 -4.08
C GLY A 180 -9.68 -0.22 -3.34
N LEU A 181 -10.06 -1.30 -4.02
CA LEU A 181 -10.14 -2.62 -3.42
C LEU A 181 -8.77 -3.05 -2.88
N ASN A 182 -8.71 -3.30 -1.58
CA ASN A 182 -7.50 -3.76 -0.92
C ASN A 182 -7.71 -5.12 -0.25
N ILE A 183 -6.61 -5.82 -0.03
CA ILE A 183 -6.64 -7.17 0.53
C ILE A 183 -7.10 -7.20 1.99
N TYR A 184 -6.83 -6.14 2.76
CA TYR A 184 -7.23 -6.06 4.15
C TYR A 184 -8.75 -5.99 4.29
N ASP A 185 -9.40 -5.12 3.50
CA ASP A 185 -10.86 -4.99 3.49
C ASP A 185 -11.52 -6.29 3.02
N LEU A 186 -10.95 -6.94 2.00
CA LEU A 186 -11.47 -8.20 1.46
C LEU A 186 -11.45 -9.33 2.51
N LEU A 187 -10.43 -9.38 3.36
CA LEU A 187 -10.32 -10.40 4.41
C LEU A 187 -11.10 -10.03 5.68
N TYR A 188 -11.23 -8.72 5.97
CA TYR A 188 -11.91 -8.24 7.17
C TYR A 188 -13.44 -8.39 7.12
N HIS A 189 -14.02 -8.34 5.91
CA HIS A 189 -15.45 -8.48 5.70
C HIS A 189 -15.83 -9.93 5.40
N ASP A 190 -16.98 -10.37 5.90
CA ASP A 190 -17.47 -11.73 5.75
C ASP A 190 -18.07 -11.98 4.36
N SER A 191 -18.83 -11.01 3.85
CA SER A 191 -19.52 -11.05 2.56
C SER A 191 -19.00 -9.99 1.61
N LEU A 192 -18.95 -10.31 0.33
CA LEU A 192 -18.53 -9.42 -0.75
C LEU A 192 -19.69 -9.22 -1.73
N VAL A 193 -20.12 -7.99 -1.93
CA VAL A 193 -21.15 -7.63 -2.91
C VAL A 193 -20.49 -6.79 -4.00
N ILE A 194 -20.61 -7.22 -5.24
CA ILE A 194 -19.97 -6.55 -6.38
C ILE A 194 -21.05 -6.18 -7.40
N SER A 195 -21.04 -4.97 -7.93
CA SER A 195 -21.89 -4.62 -9.07
C SER A 195 -21.35 -5.20 -10.37
N GLU A 196 -22.20 -5.47 -11.34
CA GLU A 196 -21.79 -6.02 -12.64
C GLU A 196 -20.75 -5.12 -13.35
N ALA A 197 -20.94 -3.80 -13.26
CA ALA A 197 -19.96 -2.83 -13.80
C ALA A 197 -18.58 -2.98 -13.13
N ALA A 198 -18.57 -3.11 -11.80
CA ALA A 198 -17.32 -3.26 -11.04
C ALA A 198 -16.61 -4.60 -11.32
N VAL A 199 -17.33 -5.67 -11.67
CA VAL A 199 -16.70 -6.93 -12.10
C VAL A 199 -15.87 -6.72 -13.34
N LYS A 200 -16.41 -6.06 -14.37
CA LYS A 200 -15.71 -5.77 -15.62
C LYS A 200 -14.45 -4.93 -15.39
N GLU A 201 -14.57 -3.90 -14.54
CA GLU A 201 -13.42 -3.07 -14.15
C GLU A 201 -12.35 -3.88 -13.39
N LEU A 202 -12.74 -4.78 -12.49
CA LEU A 202 -11.80 -5.65 -11.77
C LEU A 202 -11.09 -6.63 -12.72
N GLU A 203 -11.78 -7.15 -13.71
CA GLU A 203 -11.18 -8.03 -14.73
C GLU A 203 -10.16 -7.28 -15.59
N ASP A 204 -10.44 -6.03 -15.96
CA ASP A 204 -9.49 -5.20 -16.70
C ASP A 204 -8.28 -4.82 -15.85
N LEU A 205 -8.49 -4.51 -14.56
CA LEU A 205 -7.41 -4.11 -13.64
C LEU A 205 -6.50 -5.27 -13.24
N LEU A 206 -7.10 -6.40 -12.92
CA LEU A 206 -6.41 -7.57 -12.40
C LEU A 206 -6.11 -8.58 -13.50
N GLY A 207 -6.78 -8.55 -14.64
CA GLY A 207 -6.53 -9.42 -15.77
C GLY A 207 -5.04 -9.41 -16.15
N ALA A 208 -4.57 -10.48 -16.78
CA ALA A 208 -3.27 -10.45 -17.43
C ALA A 208 -3.32 -9.29 -18.42
N ARG A 209 -2.39 -8.33 -18.29
CA ARG A 209 -2.23 -7.26 -19.26
C ARG A 209 -2.23 -7.96 -20.63
N LYS A 210 -3.22 -7.69 -21.47
CA LYS A 210 -3.19 -8.08 -22.88
C LYS A 210 -1.87 -7.50 -23.39
N GLU A 211 -0.85 -8.34 -23.53
CA GLU A 211 0.33 -7.96 -24.28
C GLU A 211 -0.25 -7.52 -25.61
N THR A 212 -0.14 -6.24 -25.85
CA THR A 212 -0.68 -5.63 -27.06
C THR A 212 -0.11 -6.45 -28.21
N ALA A 213 -0.98 -7.04 -28.99
CA ALA A 213 -0.63 -7.78 -30.22
C ALA A 213 0.19 -6.92 -31.21
N ALA A 214 0.46 -5.67 -30.86
CA ALA A 214 1.40 -4.76 -31.52
C ALA A 214 2.89 -5.10 -31.29
N ALA A 215 3.25 -5.94 -30.31
CA ALA A 215 4.65 -6.36 -30.12
C ALA A 215 5.00 -7.62 -30.93
N GLU A 216 4.02 -8.47 -31.25
CA GLU A 216 4.25 -9.67 -32.07
C GLU A 216 4.26 -9.39 -33.58
N THR A 217 3.57 -8.35 -34.06
CA THR A 217 3.66 -7.91 -35.45
C THR A 217 4.91 -7.11 -35.78
N ALA A 218 5.61 -6.56 -34.78
CA ALA A 218 6.86 -5.82 -34.99
C ALA A 218 8.12 -6.73 -35.14
N ILE A 219 8.01 -8.02 -34.83
CA ILE A 219 9.12 -8.98 -34.95
C ILE A 219 9.07 -9.77 -36.28
N ALA A 220 7.95 -9.70 -37.01
CA ALA A 220 7.72 -10.51 -38.21
C ALA A 220 8.05 -9.82 -39.53
N GLU A 221 8.44 -8.54 -39.56
CA GLU A 221 8.82 -7.80 -40.79
C GLU A 221 10.11 -6.99 -40.62
N GLU A 222 11.25 -7.68 -40.47
CA GLU A 222 12.51 -7.10 -40.95
C GLU A 222 13.05 -7.97 -42.10
N PRO A 223 13.14 -7.44 -43.31
CA PRO A 223 13.80 -8.13 -44.39
C PRO A 223 15.31 -8.15 -44.16
N VAL A 224 15.87 -9.32 -44.29
CA VAL A 224 17.32 -9.55 -44.34
C VAL A 224 17.92 -8.65 -45.42
N ALA A 225 18.72 -7.68 -45.03
CA ALA A 225 19.52 -6.87 -45.92
C ALA A 225 20.98 -6.83 -45.45
N ASP A 226 21.75 -7.51 -46.25
CA ASP A 226 23.14 -7.27 -46.67
C ASP A 226 24.22 -6.82 -45.67
N ASP A 227 25.19 -7.71 -45.65
CA ASP A 227 26.52 -7.66 -45.05
C ASP A 227 27.37 -6.55 -45.67
N THR A 228 27.66 -5.48 -44.94
CA THR A 228 28.82 -4.59 -45.24
C THR A 228 29.58 -4.29 -43.93
N PRO A 229 30.90 -4.43 -43.92
CA PRO A 229 31.69 -4.28 -42.70
C PRO A 229 31.82 -2.80 -42.29
N LYS A 230 31.39 -2.47 -41.06
CA LYS A 230 31.57 -1.13 -40.47
C LYS A 230 32.97 -0.98 -39.89
N GLU A 231 33.68 0.01 -40.41
CA GLU A 231 34.97 0.52 -39.95
C GLU A 231 34.99 0.83 -38.43
N ALA A 232 36.12 0.52 -37.82
CA ALA A 232 36.39 0.73 -36.40
C ALA A 232 36.53 2.22 -36.05
N LYS A 233 35.76 2.70 -35.11
CA LYS A 233 35.90 4.05 -34.48
C LYS A 233 37.11 4.10 -33.55
N PRO A 234 37.93 5.21 -33.55
CA PRO A 234 39.12 5.33 -32.74
C PRO A 234 38.80 5.50 -31.23
N LYS A 235 39.61 4.85 -30.41
CA LYS A 235 39.57 4.95 -28.95
C LYS A 235 39.87 6.36 -28.45
N ARG A 236 39.00 6.94 -27.66
CA ARG A 236 39.22 8.20 -26.95
C ARG A 236 40.25 7.99 -25.81
N GLU A 237 41.39 8.68 -25.93
CA GLU A 237 42.40 8.76 -24.87
C GLU A 237 41.87 9.49 -23.61
N ARG A 238 42.09 8.90 -22.45
CA ARG A 238 41.83 9.52 -21.15
C ARG A 238 42.92 10.56 -20.84
N LYS A 239 42.58 11.82 -20.84
CA LYS A 239 43.45 12.90 -20.33
C LYS A 239 43.57 12.77 -18.81
N ALA A 240 44.80 12.73 -18.34
CA ALA A 240 45.20 12.72 -16.93
C ALA A 240 44.80 14.05 -16.25
N GLY A 241 44.20 13.93 -15.04
CA GLY A 241 43.76 15.05 -14.24
C GLY A 241 44.92 15.86 -13.65
N VAL A 242 44.88 17.14 -13.88
CA VAL A 242 45.76 18.14 -13.28
C VAL A 242 45.34 18.35 -11.82
N LYS A 243 46.30 18.15 -10.89
CA LYS A 243 46.15 18.46 -9.45
C LYS A 243 46.27 19.96 -9.28
N THR A 244 45.19 20.63 -8.89
CA THR A 244 45.23 22.02 -8.45
C THR A 244 45.62 22.11 -6.97
N ALA A 245 46.68 22.84 -6.69
CA ALA A 245 47.24 23.10 -5.36
C ALA A 245 46.30 24.03 -4.55
N LYS A 246 46.13 23.69 -3.26
CA LYS A 246 45.46 24.53 -2.25
C LYS A 246 46.30 25.76 -1.96
N GLN A 247 45.72 26.94 -2.12
CA GLN A 247 46.26 28.20 -1.58
C GLN A 247 45.84 28.35 -0.10
N PRO A 248 46.73 28.87 0.77
CA PRO A 248 46.44 29.14 2.19
C PRO A 248 45.74 30.48 2.35
N THR A 249 44.61 30.47 3.09
CA THR A 249 43.87 31.66 3.46
C THR A 249 44.62 32.48 4.53
N ARG A 250 44.92 33.71 4.19
CA ARG A 250 45.58 34.75 5.02
C ARG A 250 44.58 35.26 6.06
N ARG A 251 44.90 35.04 7.36
CA ARG A 251 44.19 35.68 8.48
C ARG A 251 44.53 37.18 8.49
N LYS A 252 43.55 38.05 8.34
CA LYS A 252 43.64 39.44 8.75
C LYS A 252 43.30 39.55 10.23
N LYS A 253 44.27 40.01 11.01
CA LYS A 253 44.08 40.67 12.30
C LYS A 253 43.65 42.11 12.02
N GLU A 254 42.59 42.60 12.57
CA GLU A 254 42.36 44.01 12.84
C GLU A 254 42.10 44.12 14.33
N ALA A 255 42.90 45.03 14.89
CA ALA A 255 42.90 45.44 16.29
C ALA A 255 42.20 46.81 16.39
N ALA A 256 41.76 47.14 17.61
CA ALA A 256 41.46 48.45 18.18
C ALA A 256 40.18 49.16 17.63
N GLU A 257 39.25 49.52 18.41
CA GLU A 257 39.19 50.35 19.59
C GLU A 257 38.02 50.03 20.49
#